data_d4439cc03905992b2aeb84cfad273111
#
_entry.id   d4439cc03905992b2aeb84cfad273111
#
_cell.length_a   1.000
_cell.length_b   1.000
_cell.length_c   1.000
_cell.angle_alpha   90.00
_cell.angle_beta   90.00
_cell.angle_gamma   90.00
#
_symmetry.space_group_name_H-M   'P 1'
#
loop_
_entity.id
_entity.type
_entity.pdbx_description
1 polymer ?
#
loop_
_entity_poly.entity_id
_entity_poly.type
_entity_poly.pdbx_seq_one_letter_code
_entity_poly.pdbx_strand_id
1 'polypeptide(L)'
;MLDTDALSHFIEENQLIKKGDRIVLGVSGGADSICLLHILSCIQKALEIRLFVVHINHGIRGEEAKRDEDFVRDFCKRLNVEFFAFHYDIKKMAREQKISEEEAGRKARYSTFDTVAKKIIQKEGVDAQNVKIAIAHNKDDNAETILHNLSRGSGISGLKGILAQNGNIIRPLLCFSRQEIEEYLSKNNIEYMTDSTNLENEYTRNVLRNEVFPILKNNVNSNVINNFYKTSNIVAEADEYFENLAIKFCEKNLKNTGDGVFLLNKKELLKKEHILATYIIRYSLREILKQKNHGIKDIAMVHIEDIWNLAKLKNGKKLDLKYSLKVYNEYDNLKFSDEAVKTDNIILPEIKYRILDDFNMKDIPKDGNIRWMDFDKVLENIVKYNRKSLSINNIINKDDMIKIIKENLVIRGYKSGDFIYIRAGKKAIKKLFTDEKIPATVRKDHILLSIDSQVLWIFRLDNIFYNSGGLDRTGELYRVDKSTKNILEIKVSRRLI
;
A
#
# COMPACT_ATOMS: atom_id res chain seq x y z
N MET A 1 -8.82 1.98 40.97
CA MET A 1 -8.80 0.60 41.53
C MET A 1 -9.46 -0.32 40.51
N LEU A 2 -8.84 -1.44 40.19
CA LEU A 2 -9.43 -2.44 39.27
C LEU A 2 -10.57 -3.18 40.00
N ASP A 3 -11.75 -3.14 39.40
CA ASP A 3 -12.93 -3.93 39.75
C ASP A 3 -13.78 -4.17 38.49
N THR A 4 -14.88 -4.88 38.60
CA THR A 4 -15.76 -5.19 37.48
C THR A 4 -16.38 -3.96 36.82
N ASP A 5 -16.69 -2.93 37.61
CA ASP A 5 -17.34 -1.73 37.11
C ASP A 5 -16.37 -0.85 36.33
N ALA A 6 -15.16 -0.65 36.87
CA ALA A 6 -14.10 0.07 36.16
C ALA A 6 -13.70 -0.62 34.84
N LEU A 7 -13.62 -1.96 34.83
CA LEU A 7 -13.39 -2.71 33.62
C LEU A 7 -14.53 -2.58 32.61
N SER A 8 -15.79 -2.70 33.07
CA SER A 8 -16.98 -2.56 32.23
C SER A 8 -17.04 -1.19 31.57
N HIS A 9 -16.76 -0.14 32.33
CA HIS A 9 -16.68 1.22 31.80
C HIS A 9 -15.62 1.37 30.70
N PHE A 10 -14.42 0.84 30.94
CA PHE A 10 -13.35 0.87 29.91
C PHE A 10 -13.71 0.07 28.65
N ILE A 11 -14.38 -1.09 28.82
CA ILE A 11 -14.86 -1.92 27.70
C ILE A 11 -15.89 -1.16 26.88
N GLU A 12 -16.85 -0.47 27.52
CA GLU A 12 -17.89 0.31 26.86
C GLU A 12 -17.32 1.54 26.14
N GLU A 13 -16.50 2.32 26.83
CA GLU A 13 -15.86 3.54 26.27
C GLU A 13 -15.05 3.23 25.01
N ASN A 14 -14.32 2.10 24.99
CA ASN A 14 -13.50 1.68 23.88
C ASN A 14 -14.20 0.68 22.95
N GLN A 15 -15.46 0.36 23.16
CA GLN A 15 -16.26 -0.60 22.38
C GLN A 15 -15.57 -1.95 22.15
N LEU A 16 -14.84 -2.46 23.16
CA LEU A 16 -13.99 -3.63 23.04
C LEU A 16 -14.77 -4.92 22.88
N ILE A 17 -15.85 -5.07 23.65
CA ILE A 17 -16.66 -6.28 23.74
C ILE A 17 -18.12 -5.90 23.56
N LYS A 18 -18.83 -6.65 22.72
CA LYS A 18 -20.27 -6.55 22.52
C LYS A 18 -20.99 -7.73 23.16
N LYS A 19 -22.24 -7.52 23.51
CA LYS A 19 -23.11 -8.59 24.00
C LYS A 19 -23.13 -9.75 22.99
N GLY A 20 -22.89 -10.95 23.47
CA GLY A 20 -22.86 -12.15 22.65
C GLY A 20 -21.53 -12.48 21.98
N ASP A 21 -20.48 -11.69 22.20
CA ASP A 21 -19.15 -11.96 21.64
C ASP A 21 -18.52 -13.26 22.18
N ARG A 22 -17.64 -13.87 21.36
CA ARG A 22 -16.76 -14.99 21.69
C ARG A 22 -15.37 -14.46 21.94
N ILE A 23 -14.83 -14.70 23.11
CA ILE A 23 -13.54 -14.13 23.52
C ILE A 23 -12.52 -15.23 23.66
N VAL A 24 -11.49 -15.21 22.80
CA VAL A 24 -10.31 -16.06 22.89
C VAL A 24 -9.27 -15.36 23.75
N LEU A 25 -8.95 -15.93 24.92
CA LEU A 25 -7.99 -15.36 25.86
C LEU A 25 -6.64 -16.10 25.79
N GLY A 26 -5.58 -15.32 25.60
CA GLY A 26 -4.21 -15.83 25.80
C GLY A 26 -3.84 -15.84 27.28
N VAL A 27 -3.71 -17.03 27.89
CA VAL A 27 -3.43 -17.16 29.33
C VAL A 27 -2.12 -17.92 29.54
N SER A 28 -1.11 -17.20 30.06
CA SER A 28 0.23 -17.79 30.37
C SER A 28 0.31 -18.40 31.77
N GLY A 29 -0.60 -18.05 32.67
CA GLY A 29 -0.53 -18.41 34.10
C GLY A 29 -0.04 -17.25 34.99
N GLY A 30 0.60 -16.23 34.40
CA GLY A 30 1.07 -15.06 35.14
C GLY A 30 -0.08 -14.12 35.56
N ALA A 31 0.22 -13.22 36.50
CA ALA A 31 -0.76 -12.35 37.17
C ALA A 31 -1.70 -11.63 36.20
N ASP A 32 -1.17 -10.96 35.17
CA ASP A 32 -2.00 -10.19 34.23
C ASP A 32 -3.01 -11.07 33.50
N SER A 33 -2.57 -12.24 33.00
CA SER A 33 -3.41 -13.17 32.26
C SER A 33 -4.46 -13.87 33.12
N ILE A 34 -4.12 -14.23 34.36
CA ILE A 34 -5.07 -14.80 35.34
C ILE A 34 -6.08 -13.74 35.79
N CYS A 35 -5.64 -12.51 36.04
CA CYS A 35 -6.52 -11.39 36.35
C CYS A 35 -7.53 -11.16 35.23
N LEU A 36 -7.09 -11.10 33.97
CA LEU A 36 -7.97 -10.91 32.81
C LEU A 36 -9.01 -12.04 32.70
N LEU A 37 -8.57 -13.31 32.84
CA LEU A 37 -9.48 -14.46 32.79
C LEU A 37 -10.53 -14.38 33.90
N HIS A 38 -10.11 -14.12 35.16
CA HIS A 38 -10.99 -14.09 36.28
C HIS A 38 -12.02 -12.93 36.14
N ILE A 39 -11.57 -11.71 35.90
CA ILE A 39 -12.47 -10.54 35.86
C ILE A 39 -13.46 -10.61 34.69
N LEU A 40 -13.05 -11.14 33.53
CA LEU A 40 -13.97 -11.40 32.41
C LEU A 40 -14.96 -12.52 32.71
N SER A 41 -14.58 -13.51 33.51
CA SER A 41 -15.51 -14.56 33.96
C SER A 41 -16.62 -14.01 34.88
N CYS A 42 -16.31 -13.00 35.67
CA CYS A 42 -17.30 -12.33 36.53
C CYS A 42 -18.39 -11.60 35.73
N ILE A 43 -18.02 -10.98 34.61
CA ILE A 43 -18.95 -10.19 33.77
C ILE A 43 -19.56 -11.00 32.62
N GLN A 44 -19.13 -12.24 32.40
CA GLN A 44 -19.53 -13.00 31.21
C GLN A 44 -21.04 -13.24 31.10
N LYS A 45 -21.76 -13.42 32.23
CA LYS A 45 -23.22 -13.60 32.21
C LYS A 45 -23.93 -12.31 31.84
N ALA A 46 -23.49 -11.17 32.39
CA ALA A 46 -24.10 -9.87 32.12
C ALA A 46 -23.96 -9.47 30.65
N LEU A 47 -22.82 -9.76 30.02
CA LEU A 47 -22.54 -9.47 28.62
C LEU A 47 -22.92 -10.64 27.67
N GLU A 48 -23.43 -11.76 28.19
CA GLU A 48 -23.75 -12.98 27.41
C GLU A 48 -22.57 -13.47 26.55
N ILE A 49 -21.31 -13.21 26.98
CA ILE A 49 -20.10 -13.64 26.25
C ILE A 49 -19.72 -15.06 26.60
N ARG A 50 -18.98 -15.72 25.70
CA ARG A 50 -18.32 -17.00 25.96
C ARG A 50 -16.82 -16.84 25.91
N LEU A 51 -16.16 -17.42 26.91
CA LEU A 51 -14.70 -17.37 27.07
C LEU A 51 -14.08 -18.69 26.60
N PHE A 52 -12.94 -18.57 25.88
CA PHE A 52 -12.14 -19.69 25.39
C PHE A 52 -10.70 -19.40 25.71
N VAL A 53 -10.08 -20.21 26.56
CA VAL A 53 -8.71 -20.01 26.98
C VAL A 53 -7.75 -20.76 26.08
N VAL A 54 -6.71 -20.07 25.65
CA VAL A 54 -5.58 -20.62 24.89
C VAL A 54 -4.31 -20.46 25.72
N HIS A 55 -3.73 -21.58 26.10
CA HIS A 55 -2.40 -21.66 26.73
C HIS A 55 -1.38 -22.13 25.71
N ILE A 56 -0.22 -21.47 25.66
CA ILE A 56 0.86 -21.81 24.73
C ILE A 56 2.11 -22.14 25.52
N ASN A 57 2.49 -23.41 25.44
CA ASN A 57 3.74 -23.90 25.99
C ASN A 57 4.84 -23.75 24.94
N HIS A 58 5.85 -22.96 25.24
CA HIS A 58 6.94 -22.63 24.31
C HIS A 58 8.06 -23.70 24.26
N GLY A 59 7.96 -24.77 25.04
CA GLY A 59 8.95 -25.86 25.07
C GLY A 59 10.31 -25.48 25.64
N ILE A 60 10.43 -24.32 26.29
CA ILE A 60 11.73 -23.79 26.76
C ILE A 60 12.06 -24.25 28.17
N ARG A 61 11.05 -24.50 29.03
CA ARG A 61 11.22 -24.66 30.51
C ARG A 61 10.89 -26.03 31.08
N GLY A 62 10.71 -27.06 30.25
CA GLY A 62 10.48 -28.43 30.73
C GLY A 62 9.31 -28.56 31.74
N GLU A 63 9.62 -28.93 32.98
CA GLU A 63 8.62 -29.19 34.03
C GLU A 63 7.88 -27.94 34.51
N GLU A 64 8.52 -26.76 34.54
CA GLU A 64 7.85 -25.51 34.91
C GLU A 64 6.71 -25.20 33.93
N ALA A 65 6.94 -25.35 32.62
CA ALA A 65 5.94 -25.11 31.62
C ALA A 65 4.74 -26.06 31.73
N LYS A 66 4.96 -27.29 32.18
CA LYS A 66 3.89 -28.26 32.46
C LYS A 66 3.10 -27.87 33.72
N ARG A 67 3.78 -27.47 34.78
CA ARG A 67 3.15 -26.95 36.00
C ARG A 67 2.25 -25.75 35.71
N ASP A 68 2.72 -24.80 34.89
CA ASP A 68 1.96 -23.61 34.50
C ASP A 68 0.73 -23.97 33.67
N GLU A 69 0.86 -24.92 32.73
CA GLU A 69 -0.26 -25.46 31.96
C GLU A 69 -1.31 -26.13 32.84
N ASP A 70 -0.89 -27.00 33.77
CA ASP A 70 -1.80 -27.69 34.68
C ASP A 70 -2.52 -26.71 35.60
N PHE A 71 -1.83 -25.69 36.09
CA PHE A 71 -2.42 -24.60 36.86
C PHE A 71 -3.52 -23.87 36.08
N VAL A 72 -3.24 -23.44 34.87
CA VAL A 72 -4.22 -22.72 34.02
C VAL A 72 -5.40 -23.63 33.68
N ARG A 73 -5.15 -24.92 33.40
CA ARG A 73 -6.18 -25.92 33.12
C ARG A 73 -7.15 -26.07 34.29
N ASP A 74 -6.62 -26.20 35.52
CA ASP A 74 -7.43 -26.34 36.71
C ASP A 74 -8.16 -25.06 37.08
N PHE A 75 -7.55 -23.90 36.81
CA PHE A 75 -8.23 -22.61 36.96
C PHE A 75 -9.41 -22.49 36.01
N CYS A 76 -9.26 -22.89 34.74
CA CYS A 76 -10.35 -22.92 33.77
C CYS A 76 -11.48 -23.89 34.17
N LYS A 77 -11.16 -25.07 34.72
CA LYS A 77 -12.18 -26.00 35.24
C LYS A 77 -13.02 -25.35 36.35
N ARG A 78 -12.37 -24.65 37.28
CA ARG A 78 -13.08 -23.95 38.38
C ARG A 78 -14.04 -22.89 37.84
N LEU A 79 -13.66 -22.19 36.78
CA LEU A 79 -14.49 -21.14 36.15
C LEU A 79 -15.46 -21.68 35.09
N ASN A 80 -15.45 -22.99 34.82
CA ASN A 80 -16.22 -23.63 33.74
C ASN A 80 -15.99 -22.98 32.36
N VAL A 81 -14.70 -22.73 32.02
CA VAL A 81 -14.25 -22.12 30.75
C VAL A 81 -13.55 -23.16 29.89
N GLU A 82 -13.82 -23.17 28.57
CA GLU A 82 -13.20 -24.10 27.61
C GLU A 82 -11.70 -23.77 27.46
N PHE A 83 -10.84 -24.82 27.56
CA PHE A 83 -9.39 -24.68 27.60
C PHE A 83 -8.72 -25.43 26.43
N PHE A 84 -7.78 -24.75 25.76
CA PHE A 84 -6.96 -25.29 24.68
C PHE A 84 -5.48 -25.11 25.03
N ALA A 85 -4.70 -26.19 24.97
CA ALA A 85 -3.24 -26.16 25.11
C ALA A 85 -2.56 -26.43 23.78
N PHE A 86 -1.50 -25.68 23.51
CA PHE A 86 -0.67 -25.83 22.31
C PHE A 86 0.81 -25.85 22.71
N HIS A 87 1.59 -26.70 22.06
CA HIS A 87 3.01 -26.89 22.36
C HIS A 87 3.84 -26.56 21.12
N TYR A 88 4.85 -25.71 21.28
CA TYR A 88 5.76 -25.30 20.22
C TYR A 88 7.21 -25.41 20.67
N ASP A 89 8.08 -25.89 19.79
CA ASP A 89 9.52 -25.73 19.94
C ASP A 89 9.96 -24.41 19.32
N ILE A 90 9.93 -23.35 20.15
CA ILE A 90 10.21 -21.97 19.68
C ILE A 90 11.67 -21.84 19.22
N LYS A 91 12.64 -22.55 19.85
CA LYS A 91 14.05 -22.52 19.44
C LYS A 91 14.24 -23.07 18.02
N LYS A 92 13.59 -24.21 17.73
CA LYS A 92 13.59 -24.77 16.38
C LYS A 92 12.94 -23.84 15.37
N MET A 93 11.77 -23.29 15.69
CA MET A 93 11.04 -22.38 14.83
C MET A 93 11.84 -21.09 14.52
N ALA A 94 12.54 -20.54 15.52
CA ALA A 94 13.40 -19.36 15.35
C ALA A 94 14.55 -19.63 14.37
N ARG A 95 15.21 -20.79 14.50
CA ARG A 95 16.31 -21.21 13.61
C ARG A 95 15.85 -21.43 12.17
N GLU A 96 14.73 -22.12 11.97
CA GLU A 96 14.18 -22.43 10.65
C GLU A 96 13.74 -21.16 9.91
N GLN A 97 13.14 -20.20 10.63
CA GLN A 97 12.65 -18.94 10.05
C GLN A 97 13.70 -17.80 10.05
N LYS A 98 14.88 -18.02 10.65
CA LYS A 98 15.95 -17.02 10.80
C LYS A 98 15.48 -15.73 11.49
N ILE A 99 14.72 -15.86 12.56
CA ILE A 99 14.19 -14.76 13.38
C ILE A 99 14.58 -14.98 14.85
N SER A 100 14.38 -13.95 15.68
CA SER A 100 14.59 -14.08 17.13
C SER A 100 13.58 -15.03 17.79
N GLU A 101 13.94 -15.62 18.94
CA GLU A 101 13.01 -16.46 19.72
C GLU A 101 11.77 -15.67 20.16
N GLU A 102 11.94 -14.39 20.50
CA GLU A 102 10.81 -13.48 20.83
C GLU A 102 9.84 -13.34 19.63
N GLU A 103 10.37 -13.12 18.43
CA GLU A 103 9.55 -13.00 17.22
C GLU A 103 8.89 -14.34 16.85
N ALA A 104 9.58 -15.45 17.01
CA ALA A 104 9.04 -16.80 16.79
C ALA A 104 7.89 -17.10 17.76
N GLY A 105 8.09 -16.84 19.06
CA GLY A 105 7.06 -16.98 20.08
C GLY A 105 5.84 -16.08 19.83
N ARG A 106 6.07 -14.85 19.39
CA ARG A 106 5.00 -13.94 18.98
C ARG A 106 4.21 -14.47 17.78
N LYS A 107 4.88 -14.96 16.74
CA LYS A 107 4.22 -15.56 15.56
C LYS A 107 3.41 -16.79 15.94
N ALA A 108 3.97 -17.70 16.73
CA ALA A 108 3.28 -18.89 17.22
C ALA A 108 2.00 -18.50 17.98
N ARG A 109 2.09 -17.52 18.87
CA ARG A 109 0.95 -17.01 19.67
C ARG A 109 -0.19 -16.50 18.78
N TYR A 110 0.09 -15.57 17.88
CA TYR A 110 -0.97 -15.00 17.04
C TYR A 110 -1.57 -16.00 16.04
N SER A 111 -0.74 -16.88 15.45
CA SER A 111 -1.24 -17.93 14.55
C SER A 111 -2.14 -18.94 15.28
N THR A 112 -1.83 -19.22 16.56
CA THR A 112 -2.66 -20.08 17.39
C THR A 112 -4.00 -19.44 17.71
N PHE A 113 -3.99 -18.16 18.10
CA PHE A 113 -5.22 -17.41 18.35
C PHE A 113 -6.14 -17.38 17.13
N ASP A 114 -5.58 -17.10 15.95
CA ASP A 114 -6.33 -17.09 14.69
C ASP A 114 -6.91 -18.48 14.36
N THR A 115 -6.14 -19.55 14.65
CA THR A 115 -6.61 -20.92 14.43
C THR A 115 -7.78 -21.27 15.33
N VAL A 116 -7.71 -20.91 16.62
CA VAL A 116 -8.81 -21.14 17.56
C VAL A 116 -10.01 -20.28 17.23
N ALA A 117 -9.80 -19.01 16.89
CA ALA A 117 -10.89 -18.12 16.46
C ALA A 117 -11.65 -18.68 15.25
N LYS A 118 -10.93 -19.16 14.23
CA LYS A 118 -11.55 -19.83 13.04
C LYS A 118 -12.34 -21.08 13.42
N LYS A 119 -11.83 -21.92 14.33
CA LYS A 119 -12.54 -23.09 14.83
C LYS A 119 -13.84 -22.72 15.54
N ILE A 120 -13.83 -21.64 16.36
CA ILE A 120 -15.03 -21.15 17.05
C ILE A 120 -16.06 -20.63 16.04
N ILE A 121 -15.64 -19.82 15.05
CA ILE A 121 -16.52 -19.34 13.99
C ILE A 121 -17.22 -20.49 13.29
N GLN A 122 -16.49 -21.54 12.93
CA GLN A 122 -17.05 -22.73 12.25
C GLN A 122 -17.96 -23.56 13.16
N LYS A 123 -17.56 -23.77 14.43
CA LYS A 123 -18.30 -24.61 15.38
C LYS A 123 -19.60 -23.96 15.84
N GLU A 124 -19.60 -22.64 16.05
CA GLU A 124 -20.73 -21.91 16.62
C GLU A 124 -21.55 -21.15 15.58
N GLY A 125 -21.11 -21.08 14.32
CA GLY A 125 -21.83 -20.38 13.24
C GLY A 125 -21.93 -18.86 13.47
N VAL A 126 -20.95 -18.25 14.15
CA VAL A 126 -20.95 -16.83 14.46
C VAL A 126 -20.12 -16.03 13.45
N ASP A 127 -20.46 -14.76 13.26
CA ASP A 127 -19.67 -13.88 12.41
C ASP A 127 -18.26 -13.65 12.97
N ALA A 128 -17.28 -13.53 12.08
CA ALA A 128 -15.89 -13.29 12.44
C ALA A 128 -15.69 -12.00 13.27
N GLN A 129 -16.51 -10.98 13.06
CA GLN A 129 -16.47 -9.74 13.81
C GLN A 129 -16.87 -9.90 15.29
N ASN A 130 -17.61 -10.95 15.62
CA ASN A 130 -18.05 -11.28 16.97
C ASN A 130 -17.07 -12.19 17.71
N VAL A 131 -15.92 -12.52 17.11
CA VAL A 131 -14.87 -13.28 17.76
C VAL A 131 -13.69 -12.34 18.04
N LYS A 132 -13.42 -12.10 19.33
CA LYS A 132 -12.33 -11.23 19.80
C LYS A 132 -11.21 -12.05 20.41
N ILE A 133 -9.98 -11.53 20.31
CA ILE A 133 -8.78 -12.10 20.94
C ILE A 133 -8.37 -11.15 22.08
N ALA A 134 -8.51 -11.57 23.32
CA ALA A 134 -8.14 -10.77 24.49
C ALA A 134 -6.71 -11.09 24.95
N ILE A 135 -5.89 -10.05 25.09
CA ILE A 135 -4.50 -10.12 25.55
C ILE A 135 -4.35 -9.23 26.78
N ALA A 136 -3.69 -9.74 27.80
CA ALA A 136 -3.54 -9.11 29.11
C ALA A 136 -2.40 -8.07 29.16
N HIS A 137 -2.29 -7.18 28.17
CA HIS A 137 -1.40 -6.04 28.27
C HIS A 137 -1.99 -5.02 29.24
N ASN A 138 -1.12 -4.43 30.05
CA ASN A 138 -1.47 -3.45 31.07
C ASN A 138 -0.84 -2.08 30.78
N LYS A 139 -1.04 -1.12 31.67
CA LYS A 139 -0.54 0.26 31.55
C LYS A 139 1.00 0.33 31.60
N ASP A 140 1.63 -0.53 32.41
CA ASP A 140 3.08 -0.59 32.52
C ASP A 140 3.69 -1.12 31.20
N ASP A 141 3.11 -2.16 30.57
CA ASP A 141 3.52 -2.64 29.24
C ASP A 141 3.40 -1.55 28.16
N ASN A 142 2.38 -0.71 28.26
CA ASN A 142 2.22 0.42 27.35
C ASN A 142 3.34 1.45 27.54
N ALA A 143 3.67 1.81 28.78
CA ALA A 143 4.75 2.73 29.09
C ALA A 143 6.11 2.21 28.60
N GLU A 144 6.40 0.91 28.82
CA GLU A 144 7.58 0.24 28.30
C GLU A 144 7.67 0.35 26.78
N THR A 145 6.55 0.11 26.08
CA THR A 145 6.48 0.18 24.62
C THR A 145 6.73 1.59 24.11
N ILE A 146 6.15 2.60 24.76
CA ILE A 146 6.34 4.01 24.38
C ILE A 146 7.81 4.42 24.56
N LEU A 147 8.40 4.11 25.71
CA LEU A 147 9.79 4.47 26.01
C LEU A 147 10.76 3.74 25.07
N HIS A 148 10.51 2.46 24.79
CA HIS A 148 11.27 1.69 23.82
C HIS A 148 11.19 2.31 22.41
N ASN A 149 10.00 2.71 21.97
CA ASN A 149 9.79 3.33 20.67
C ASN A 149 10.45 4.71 20.59
N LEU A 150 10.33 5.51 21.67
CA LEU A 150 10.96 6.83 21.77
C LEU A 150 12.49 6.73 21.65
N SER A 151 13.09 5.77 22.37
CA SER A 151 14.57 5.56 22.33
C SER A 151 15.07 5.10 20.96
N ARG A 152 14.19 4.56 20.11
CA ARG A 152 14.48 4.17 18.71
C ARG A 152 14.15 5.26 17.68
N GLY A 153 13.72 6.45 18.13
CA GLY A 153 13.37 7.55 17.23
C GLY A 153 12.05 7.40 16.50
N SER A 154 11.08 6.71 17.09
CA SER A 154 9.74 6.56 16.51
C SER A 154 9.00 7.91 16.51
N GLY A 155 8.28 8.19 15.42
CA GLY A 155 7.34 9.32 15.33
C GLY A 155 6.02 9.08 16.07
N ILE A 156 5.03 9.94 15.82
CA ILE A 156 3.70 9.93 16.46
C ILE A 156 3.09 8.51 16.52
N SER A 157 3.10 7.78 15.39
CA SER A 157 2.53 6.42 15.33
C SER A 157 3.19 5.41 16.27
N GLY A 158 4.46 5.60 16.66
CA GLY A 158 5.12 4.74 17.64
C GLY A 158 4.87 5.19 19.09
N LEU A 159 4.66 6.49 19.29
CA LEU A 159 4.45 7.07 20.63
C LEU A 159 3.03 6.87 21.15
N LYS A 160 2.05 6.53 20.31
CA LYS A 160 0.70 6.12 20.76
C LYS A 160 0.71 4.81 21.53
N GLY A 161 1.84 4.08 21.53
CA GLY A 161 2.04 2.84 22.28
C GLY A 161 1.12 1.71 21.84
N ILE A 162 0.60 0.97 22.83
CA ILE A 162 -0.31 -0.16 22.65
C ILE A 162 -1.75 0.38 22.61
N LEU A 163 -2.50 0.03 21.57
CA LEU A 163 -3.92 0.41 21.44
C LEU A 163 -4.82 -0.57 22.22
N ALA A 164 -5.91 -0.05 22.80
CA ALA A 164 -6.93 -0.87 23.45
C ALA A 164 -7.56 -1.89 22.50
N GLN A 165 -7.73 -1.52 21.22
CA GLN A 165 -8.16 -2.42 20.16
C GLN A 165 -7.29 -2.27 18.91
N ASN A 166 -7.02 -3.41 18.25
CA ASN A 166 -6.40 -3.45 16.93
C ASN A 166 -6.99 -4.62 16.12
N GLY A 167 -7.91 -4.32 15.22
CA GLY A 167 -8.71 -5.33 14.55
C GLY A 167 -9.59 -6.10 15.53
N ASN A 168 -9.44 -7.42 15.55
CA ASN A 168 -10.13 -8.30 16.50
C ASN A 168 -9.37 -8.51 17.84
N ILE A 169 -8.18 -7.92 17.97
CA ILE A 169 -7.39 -8.03 19.21
C ILE A 169 -7.78 -6.90 20.15
N ILE A 170 -8.16 -7.27 21.38
CA ILE A 170 -8.56 -6.35 22.45
C ILE A 170 -7.66 -6.48 23.68
N ARG A 171 -7.53 -5.41 24.46
CA ARG A 171 -6.69 -5.35 25.68
C ARG A 171 -7.43 -4.70 26.82
N PRO A 172 -8.32 -5.44 27.46
CA PRO A 172 -9.21 -4.87 28.47
C PRO A 172 -8.48 -4.32 29.72
N LEU A 173 -7.27 -4.82 30.02
CA LEU A 173 -6.48 -4.36 31.17
C LEU A 173 -5.57 -3.16 30.88
N LEU A 174 -5.59 -2.59 29.66
CA LEU A 174 -4.61 -1.58 29.24
C LEU A 174 -4.64 -0.29 30.06
N CYS A 175 -5.77 0.04 30.68
CA CYS A 175 -5.93 1.23 31.55
C CYS A 175 -5.56 0.98 33.00
N PHE A 176 -5.20 -0.26 33.39
CA PHE A 176 -4.83 -0.62 34.74
C PHE A 176 -3.33 -0.87 34.85
N SER A 177 -2.75 -0.45 35.99
CA SER A 177 -1.33 -0.70 36.29
C SER A 177 -1.11 -2.12 36.79
N ARG A 178 0.13 -2.57 36.74
CA ARG A 178 0.55 -3.85 37.34
C ARG A 178 0.19 -3.93 38.83
N GLN A 179 0.37 -2.85 39.56
CA GLN A 179 0.03 -2.78 40.98
C GLN A 179 -1.46 -2.99 41.20
N GLU A 180 -2.33 -2.33 40.44
CA GLU A 180 -3.81 -2.49 40.55
C GLU A 180 -4.24 -3.93 40.22
N ILE A 181 -3.55 -4.60 39.30
CA ILE A 181 -3.80 -6.01 38.95
C ILE A 181 -3.44 -6.92 40.14
N GLU A 182 -2.28 -6.72 40.75
CA GLU A 182 -1.81 -7.52 41.89
C GLU A 182 -2.66 -7.30 43.12
N GLU A 183 -3.09 -6.08 43.39
CA GLU A 183 -4.05 -5.73 44.45
C GLU A 183 -5.40 -6.43 44.23
N TYR A 184 -5.91 -6.45 43.00
CA TYR A 184 -7.14 -7.18 42.65
C TYR A 184 -7.03 -8.68 42.91
N LEU A 185 -5.95 -9.32 42.50
CA LEU A 185 -5.70 -10.74 42.68
C LEU A 185 -5.61 -11.08 44.18
N SER A 186 -4.86 -10.28 44.94
CA SER A 186 -4.73 -10.42 46.40
C SER A 186 -6.07 -10.30 47.14
N LYS A 187 -6.85 -9.27 46.80
CA LYS A 187 -8.18 -9.03 47.40
C LYS A 187 -9.15 -10.17 47.13
N ASN A 188 -9.03 -10.86 46.01
CA ASN A 188 -9.90 -11.98 45.65
C ASN A 188 -9.30 -13.34 46.00
N ASN A 189 -8.16 -13.39 46.68
CA ASN A 189 -7.41 -14.62 47.02
C ASN A 189 -7.12 -15.51 45.78
N ILE A 190 -6.67 -14.90 44.70
CA ILE A 190 -6.38 -15.58 43.43
C ILE A 190 -4.89 -15.79 43.34
N GLU A 191 -4.47 -17.05 43.25
CA GLU A 191 -3.10 -17.43 43.00
C GLU A 191 -2.75 -17.29 41.52
N TYR A 192 -1.46 -17.06 41.24
CA TYR A 192 -0.88 -17.01 39.88
C TYR A 192 0.56 -17.52 39.91
N MET A 193 1.08 -17.88 38.72
CA MET A 193 2.45 -18.35 38.56
C MET A 193 3.41 -17.20 38.34
N THR A 194 4.55 -17.22 39.02
CA THR A 194 5.62 -16.25 38.82
C THR A 194 6.66 -16.85 37.85
N ASP A 195 6.93 -16.11 36.78
CA ASP A 195 7.91 -16.49 35.77
C ASP A 195 9.31 -16.04 36.21
N SER A 196 10.24 -17.03 36.40
CA SER A 196 11.61 -16.79 36.82
C SER A 196 12.41 -15.92 35.84
N THR A 197 12.09 -15.96 34.53
CA THR A 197 12.77 -15.17 33.49
C THR A 197 12.43 -13.70 33.49
N ASN A 198 11.39 -13.27 34.21
CA ASN A 198 11.07 -11.84 34.36
C ASN A 198 12.17 -11.04 35.11
N LEU A 199 13.05 -11.75 35.82
CA LEU A 199 14.16 -11.14 36.56
C LEU A 199 15.46 -11.04 35.72
N GLU A 200 15.52 -11.67 34.56
CA GLU A 200 16.70 -11.66 33.70
C GLU A 200 16.68 -10.43 32.77
N ASN A 201 17.75 -9.62 32.80
CA ASN A 201 17.88 -8.41 31.98
C ASN A 201 18.42 -8.68 30.56
N GLU A 202 18.23 -9.89 30.02
CA GLU A 202 18.66 -10.22 28.66
C GLU A 202 17.90 -9.45 27.57
N TYR A 203 16.69 -8.99 27.86
CA TYR A 203 15.84 -8.27 26.90
C TYR A 203 15.70 -6.80 27.26
N THR A 204 15.77 -5.93 26.28
CA THR A 204 15.65 -4.46 26.44
C THR A 204 14.42 -4.05 27.27
N ARG A 205 13.29 -4.76 27.16
CA ARG A 205 12.08 -4.47 27.94
C ARG A 205 12.27 -4.77 29.43
N ASN A 206 12.99 -5.83 29.78
CA ASN A 206 13.27 -6.15 31.15
C ASN A 206 14.16 -5.08 31.80
N VAL A 207 15.14 -4.52 31.06
CA VAL A 207 15.95 -3.37 31.54
C VAL A 207 15.04 -2.15 31.80
N LEU A 208 14.12 -1.83 30.87
CA LEU A 208 13.19 -0.73 31.09
C LEU A 208 12.33 -0.93 32.34
N ARG A 209 11.79 -2.13 32.52
CA ARG A 209 10.92 -2.50 33.65
C ARG A 209 11.65 -2.51 34.97
N ASN A 210 12.82 -3.17 35.04
CA ASN A 210 13.52 -3.46 36.28
C ASN A 210 14.46 -2.35 36.73
N GLU A 211 14.95 -1.51 35.83
CA GLU A 211 15.94 -0.48 36.12
C GLU A 211 15.40 0.93 35.85
N VAL A 212 14.93 1.21 34.63
CA VAL A 212 14.62 2.57 34.21
C VAL A 212 13.35 3.10 34.86
N PHE A 213 12.24 2.36 34.80
CA PHE A 213 10.99 2.80 35.42
C PHE A 213 11.05 2.96 36.93
N PRO A 214 11.73 2.12 37.72
CA PRO A 214 11.96 2.37 39.13
C PRO A 214 12.70 3.68 39.39
N ILE A 215 13.74 4.00 38.61
CA ILE A 215 14.45 5.29 38.73
C ILE A 215 13.51 6.45 38.45
N LEU A 216 12.72 6.37 37.37
CA LEU A 216 11.76 7.42 37.02
C LEU A 216 10.67 7.60 38.10
N LYS A 217 10.12 6.49 38.63
CA LYS A 217 9.12 6.51 39.71
C LYS A 217 9.66 7.16 40.98
N ASN A 218 10.87 6.81 41.39
CA ASN A 218 11.44 7.23 42.67
C ASN A 218 12.06 8.62 42.65
N ASN A 219 12.71 8.99 41.53
CA ASN A 219 13.53 10.21 41.49
C ASN A 219 12.91 11.33 40.63
N VAL A 220 11.93 11.03 39.76
CA VAL A 220 11.34 12.03 38.85
C VAL A 220 9.85 12.25 39.18
N ASN A 221 9.05 11.20 39.06
CA ASN A 221 7.60 11.32 39.31
C ASN A 221 6.99 9.94 39.60
N SER A 222 6.44 9.76 40.82
CA SER A 222 5.78 8.50 41.21
C SER A 222 4.64 8.09 40.29
N ASN A 223 3.99 9.06 39.62
CA ASN A 223 2.87 8.84 38.71
C ASN A 223 3.29 8.69 37.23
N VAL A 224 4.57 8.42 36.96
CA VAL A 224 5.15 8.41 35.61
C VAL A 224 4.41 7.46 34.64
N ILE A 225 4.04 6.24 35.07
CA ILE A 225 3.32 5.27 34.27
C ILE A 225 1.97 5.84 33.79
N ASN A 226 1.23 6.46 34.70
CA ASN A 226 -0.05 7.08 34.39
C ASN A 226 0.09 8.27 33.42
N ASN A 227 1.18 9.04 33.57
CA ASN A 227 1.48 10.14 32.64
C ASN A 227 1.82 9.62 31.24
N PHE A 228 2.59 8.54 31.11
CA PHE A 228 2.81 7.87 29.83
C PHE A 228 1.50 7.43 29.17
N TYR A 229 0.61 6.80 29.96
CA TYR A 229 -0.70 6.37 29.46
C TYR A 229 -1.55 7.54 28.96
N LYS A 230 -1.68 8.62 29.76
CA LYS A 230 -2.41 9.83 29.35
C LYS A 230 -1.83 10.45 28.09
N THR A 231 -0.51 10.58 28.02
CA THR A 231 0.18 11.13 26.84
C THR A 231 -0.06 10.24 25.60
N SER A 232 -0.01 8.92 25.76
CA SER A 232 -0.25 8.01 24.64
C SER A 232 -1.65 8.12 24.06
N ASN A 233 -2.67 8.38 24.89
CA ASN A 233 -4.04 8.59 24.43
C ASN A 233 -4.15 9.87 23.58
N ILE A 234 -3.57 10.98 24.02
CA ILE A 234 -3.51 12.24 23.24
C ILE A 234 -2.81 12.03 21.92
N VAL A 235 -1.69 11.30 21.94
CA VAL A 235 -0.92 10.99 20.73
C VAL A 235 -1.71 10.07 19.80
N ALA A 236 -2.47 9.11 20.34
CA ALA A 236 -3.33 8.22 19.55
C ALA A 236 -4.44 9.00 18.82
N GLU A 237 -5.09 9.96 19.51
CA GLU A 237 -6.09 10.84 18.90
C GLU A 237 -5.47 11.69 17.76
N ALA A 238 -4.29 12.24 17.98
CA ALA A 238 -3.58 13.01 16.96
C ALA A 238 -3.19 12.13 15.74
N ASP A 239 -2.69 10.90 15.98
CA ASP A 239 -2.34 9.95 14.91
C ASP A 239 -3.61 9.57 14.10
N GLU A 240 -4.72 9.31 14.75
CA GLU A 240 -6.01 9.01 14.11
C GLU A 240 -6.52 10.19 13.28
N TYR A 241 -6.41 11.40 13.80
CA TYR A 241 -6.81 12.61 13.07
C TYR A 241 -6.03 12.77 11.76
N PHE A 242 -4.68 12.64 11.80
CA PHE A 242 -3.87 12.71 10.59
C PHE A 242 -4.14 11.55 9.64
N GLU A 243 -4.35 10.34 10.14
CA GLU A 243 -4.69 9.17 9.34
C GLU A 243 -6.01 9.38 8.60
N ASN A 244 -7.05 9.88 9.27
CA ASN A 244 -8.35 10.19 8.68
C ASN A 244 -8.25 11.29 7.60
N LEU A 245 -7.41 12.30 7.81
CA LEU A 245 -7.14 13.32 6.78
C LEU A 245 -6.43 12.73 5.56
N ALA A 246 -5.48 11.82 5.77
CA ALA A 246 -4.77 11.13 4.71
C ALA A 246 -5.70 10.22 3.88
N ILE A 247 -6.59 9.48 4.56
CA ILE A 247 -7.63 8.66 3.90
C ILE A 247 -8.50 9.54 2.99
N LYS A 248 -9.11 10.60 3.54
CA LYS A 248 -9.96 11.54 2.78
C LYS A 248 -9.22 12.18 1.59
N PHE A 249 -7.94 12.45 1.76
CA PHE A 249 -7.12 12.98 0.66
C PHE A 249 -6.93 11.93 -0.44
N CYS A 250 -6.57 10.70 -0.05
CA CYS A 250 -6.29 9.62 -1.00
C CYS A 250 -7.52 9.15 -1.77
N GLU A 251 -8.71 9.14 -1.16
CA GLU A 251 -9.98 8.86 -1.84
C GLU A 251 -10.18 9.74 -3.10
N LYS A 252 -9.74 11.00 -3.05
CA LYS A 252 -9.88 11.96 -4.15
C LYS A 252 -8.67 12.01 -5.07
N ASN A 253 -7.47 11.74 -4.55
CA ASN A 253 -6.21 12.07 -5.20
C ASN A 253 -5.31 10.87 -5.50
N LEU A 254 -5.62 9.66 -5.01
CA LEU A 254 -4.92 8.41 -5.35
C LEU A 254 -5.80 7.60 -6.30
N LYS A 255 -5.31 7.35 -7.51
CA LYS A 255 -6.04 6.61 -8.55
C LYS A 255 -5.30 5.33 -8.88
N ASN A 256 -6.00 4.20 -8.88
CA ASN A 256 -5.53 2.98 -9.50
C ASN A 256 -5.93 3.02 -10.99
N THR A 257 -4.96 2.96 -11.89
CA THR A 257 -5.19 3.01 -13.35
C THR A 257 -5.27 1.63 -13.99
N GLY A 258 -5.21 0.55 -13.21
CA GLY A 258 -5.07 -0.81 -13.68
C GLY A 258 -3.61 -1.24 -13.77
N ASP A 259 -3.36 -2.53 -14.08
CA ASP A 259 -2.02 -3.14 -14.27
C ASP A 259 -1.00 -2.85 -13.15
N GLY A 260 -1.48 -2.67 -11.92
CA GLY A 260 -0.62 -2.37 -10.76
C GLY A 260 -0.01 -0.96 -10.75
N VAL A 261 -0.56 -0.04 -11.53
CA VAL A 261 -0.11 1.36 -11.61
C VAL A 261 -1.02 2.26 -10.79
N PHE A 262 -0.42 3.08 -9.91
CA PHE A 262 -1.13 4.07 -9.09
C PHE A 262 -0.58 5.47 -9.35
N LEU A 263 -1.48 6.45 -9.36
CA LEU A 263 -1.16 7.87 -9.54
C LEU A 263 -1.64 8.66 -8.32
N LEU A 264 -0.71 9.29 -7.61
CA LEU A 264 -0.99 10.22 -6.52
C LEU A 264 -0.83 11.66 -7.03
N ASN A 265 -1.86 12.49 -6.88
CA ASN A 265 -1.83 13.88 -7.32
C ASN A 265 -0.76 14.68 -6.55
N LYS A 266 0.38 14.92 -7.20
CA LYS A 266 1.53 15.61 -6.62
C LYS A 266 1.25 17.08 -6.32
N LYS A 267 0.49 17.77 -7.20
CA LYS A 267 0.18 19.20 -7.01
C LYS A 267 -0.62 19.42 -5.73
N GLU A 268 -1.61 18.57 -5.48
CA GLU A 268 -2.42 18.67 -4.27
C GLU A 268 -1.64 18.19 -3.03
N LEU A 269 -0.76 17.19 -3.17
CA LEU A 269 0.12 16.73 -2.10
C LEU A 269 1.06 17.85 -1.63
N LEU A 270 1.69 18.58 -2.57
CA LEU A 270 2.65 19.65 -2.25
C LEU A 270 2.01 20.90 -1.62
N LYS A 271 0.68 21.00 -1.61
CA LYS A 271 -0.07 22.05 -0.88
C LYS A 271 -0.29 21.70 0.58
N LYS A 272 0.03 20.47 1.00
CA LYS A 272 -0.19 20.00 2.37
C LYS A 272 1.04 20.26 3.23
N GLU A 273 0.78 20.45 4.52
CA GLU A 273 1.83 20.52 5.52
C GLU A 273 2.65 19.23 5.51
N HIS A 274 3.94 19.33 5.78
CA HIS A 274 4.87 18.21 5.70
C HIS A 274 4.39 16.99 6.48
N ILE A 275 3.91 17.19 7.71
CA ILE A 275 3.40 16.10 8.54
C ILE A 275 2.23 15.38 7.87
N LEU A 276 1.26 16.11 7.32
CA LEU A 276 0.13 15.50 6.63
C LEU A 276 0.55 14.80 5.34
N ALA A 277 1.48 15.39 4.59
CA ALA A 277 2.03 14.78 3.39
C ALA A 277 2.71 13.43 3.67
N THR A 278 3.44 13.30 4.79
CA THR A 278 4.04 12.02 5.19
C THR A 278 2.99 10.96 5.52
N TYR A 279 1.88 11.33 6.16
CA TYR A 279 0.74 10.43 6.39
C TYR A 279 0.07 10.00 5.08
N ILE A 280 -0.14 10.94 4.14
CA ILE A 280 -0.71 10.65 2.81
C ILE A 280 0.18 9.65 2.04
N ILE A 281 1.48 9.87 2.02
CA ILE A 281 2.44 8.99 1.35
C ILE A 281 2.43 7.60 2.01
N ARG A 282 2.45 7.54 3.35
CA ARG A 282 2.40 6.28 4.11
C ARG A 282 1.11 5.51 3.84
N TYR A 283 -0.03 6.18 3.86
CA TYR A 283 -1.32 5.59 3.53
C TYR A 283 -1.34 5.06 2.08
N SER A 284 -0.88 5.87 1.12
CA SER A 284 -0.79 5.46 -0.29
C SER A 284 0.04 4.20 -0.46
N LEU A 285 1.23 4.14 0.17
CA LEU A 285 2.09 2.96 0.12
C LEU A 285 1.42 1.72 0.75
N ARG A 286 0.69 1.89 1.86
CA ARG A 286 -0.05 0.80 2.51
C ARG A 286 -1.11 0.22 1.59
N GLU A 287 -1.90 1.06 0.94
CA GLU A 287 -2.95 0.62 0.01
C GLU A 287 -2.35 -0.05 -1.25
N ILE A 288 -1.27 0.50 -1.79
CA ILE A 288 -0.57 -0.07 -2.94
C ILE A 288 0.01 -1.45 -2.60
N LEU A 289 0.72 -1.57 -1.48
CA LEU A 289 1.35 -2.82 -1.06
C LEU A 289 0.33 -3.88 -0.65
N LYS A 290 -0.79 -3.48 -0.03
CA LYS A 290 -1.89 -4.38 0.30
C LYS A 290 -2.46 -5.08 -0.94
N GLN A 291 -2.65 -4.37 -2.05
CA GLN A 291 -3.10 -4.97 -3.31
C GLN A 291 -2.09 -5.95 -3.91
N LYS A 292 -0.82 -5.88 -3.48
CA LYS A 292 0.27 -6.79 -3.88
C LYS A 292 0.52 -7.91 -2.87
N ASN A 293 -0.35 -8.10 -1.90
CA ASN A 293 -0.19 -9.04 -0.79
C ASN A 293 1.09 -8.82 0.05
N HIS A 294 1.59 -7.58 0.08
CA HIS A 294 2.71 -7.17 0.93
C HIS A 294 2.25 -6.26 2.06
N GLY A 295 2.91 -6.38 3.21
CA GLY A 295 2.73 -5.44 4.33
C GLY A 295 3.64 -4.22 4.20
N ILE A 296 3.35 -3.16 4.96
CA ILE A 296 4.17 -1.93 5.03
C ILE A 296 5.35 -2.06 6.02
N LYS A 297 5.53 -3.18 6.68
CA LYS A 297 6.49 -3.38 7.79
C LYS A 297 7.93 -2.95 7.43
N ASP A 298 8.34 -3.14 6.18
CA ASP A 298 9.69 -2.83 5.72
C ASP A 298 9.84 -1.42 5.11
N ILE A 299 8.79 -0.60 5.18
CA ILE A 299 8.82 0.80 4.75
C ILE A 299 9.10 1.68 5.97
N ALA A 300 10.34 2.12 6.08
CA ALA A 300 10.77 3.04 7.14
C ALA A 300 10.43 4.50 6.78
N MET A 301 10.50 5.40 7.77
CA MET A 301 10.24 6.83 7.57
C MET A 301 11.15 7.46 6.50
N VAL A 302 12.40 7.00 6.38
CA VAL A 302 13.32 7.46 5.33
C VAL A 302 12.75 7.29 3.93
N HIS A 303 12.07 6.18 3.64
CA HIS A 303 11.45 5.96 2.32
C HIS A 303 10.30 6.94 2.06
N ILE A 304 9.54 7.32 3.09
CA ILE A 304 8.46 8.30 3.01
C ILE A 304 9.04 9.70 2.73
N GLU A 305 10.11 10.08 3.44
CA GLU A 305 10.84 11.32 3.23
C GLU A 305 11.47 11.40 1.84
N ASP A 306 12.03 10.30 1.36
CA ASP A 306 12.61 10.22 0.02
C ASP A 306 11.53 10.45 -1.06
N ILE A 307 10.32 9.92 -0.89
CA ILE A 307 9.19 10.16 -1.80
C ILE A 307 8.74 11.63 -1.74
N TRP A 308 8.65 12.20 -0.51
CA TRP A 308 8.33 13.62 -0.34
C TRP A 308 9.35 14.52 -1.02
N ASN A 309 10.63 14.23 -0.87
CA ASN A 309 11.71 14.95 -1.52
C ASN A 309 11.69 14.75 -3.04
N LEU A 310 11.44 13.51 -3.51
CA LEU A 310 11.26 13.25 -4.94
C LEU A 310 10.14 14.11 -5.55
N ALA A 311 9.03 14.31 -4.84
CA ALA A 311 7.91 15.13 -5.31
C ALA A 311 8.32 16.59 -5.59
N LYS A 312 9.28 17.12 -4.86
CA LYS A 312 9.81 18.50 -5.02
C LYS A 312 10.82 18.64 -6.14
N LEU A 313 11.41 17.56 -6.62
CA LEU A 313 12.44 17.58 -7.67
C LEU A 313 11.82 17.86 -9.05
N LYS A 314 12.69 18.10 -10.04
CA LYS A 314 12.30 18.21 -11.45
C LYS A 314 11.69 16.89 -11.94
N ASN A 315 10.72 17.00 -12.85
CA ASN A 315 10.06 15.84 -13.46
C ASN A 315 11.06 14.88 -14.13
N GLY A 316 10.71 13.59 -14.16
CA GLY A 316 11.52 12.53 -14.77
C GLY A 316 12.53 11.87 -13.82
N LYS A 317 12.57 12.28 -12.54
CA LYS A 317 13.33 11.57 -11.51
C LYS A 317 12.54 10.37 -11.01
N LYS A 318 13.23 9.35 -10.52
CA LYS A 318 12.64 8.12 -9.97
C LYS A 318 13.33 7.71 -8.67
N LEU A 319 12.62 6.92 -7.89
CA LEU A 319 13.09 6.28 -6.66
C LEU A 319 12.71 4.80 -6.72
N ASP A 320 13.66 3.93 -6.36
CA ASP A 320 13.44 2.50 -6.25
C ASP A 320 13.16 2.17 -4.77
N LEU A 321 12.10 1.41 -4.51
CA LEU A 321 11.68 0.98 -3.18
C LEU A 321 11.77 -0.55 -3.06
N LYS A 322 11.50 -1.09 -1.86
CA LYS A 322 11.36 -2.53 -1.65
C LYS A 322 10.18 -3.11 -2.46
N TYR A 323 10.17 -4.42 -2.62
CA TYR A 323 9.13 -5.16 -3.37
C TYR A 323 9.04 -4.76 -4.86
N SER A 324 10.18 -4.39 -5.47
CA SER A 324 10.27 -3.93 -6.86
C SER A 324 9.38 -2.72 -7.19
N LEU A 325 8.87 -2.03 -6.16
CA LEU A 325 8.05 -0.85 -6.33
C LEU A 325 8.93 0.34 -6.73
N LYS A 326 8.56 1.04 -7.80
CA LYS A 326 9.23 2.26 -8.26
C LYS A 326 8.29 3.45 -8.18
N VAL A 327 8.82 4.59 -7.77
CA VAL A 327 8.11 5.86 -7.74
C VAL A 327 8.71 6.81 -8.75
N TYR A 328 7.90 7.32 -9.66
CA TYR A 328 8.31 8.26 -10.70
C TYR A 328 7.71 9.63 -10.42
N ASN A 329 8.54 10.67 -10.49
CA ASN A 329 8.07 12.05 -10.44
C ASN A 329 7.65 12.49 -11.85
N GLU A 330 6.36 12.41 -12.13
CA GLU A 330 5.74 12.86 -13.37
C GLU A 330 5.11 14.26 -13.17
N TYR A 331 4.68 14.94 -14.25
CA TYR A 331 4.27 16.36 -14.21
C TYR A 331 3.35 16.72 -13.05
N ASP A 332 2.18 16.11 -12.99
CA ASP A 332 1.16 16.42 -11.99
C ASP A 332 0.99 15.30 -10.94
N ASN A 333 1.71 14.18 -11.11
CA ASN A 333 1.52 12.99 -10.30
C ASN A 333 2.85 12.39 -9.84
N LEU A 334 2.80 11.71 -8.69
CA LEU A 334 3.73 10.63 -8.35
C LEU A 334 3.11 9.32 -8.86
N LYS A 335 3.82 8.65 -9.76
CA LYS A 335 3.40 7.37 -10.31
C LYS A 335 4.12 6.25 -9.56
N PHE A 336 3.35 5.31 -9.04
CA PHE A 336 3.85 4.08 -8.42
C PHE A 336 3.58 2.91 -9.35
N SER A 337 4.61 2.13 -9.67
CA SER A 337 4.48 0.95 -10.52
C SER A 337 5.56 -0.07 -10.22
N ASP A 338 5.34 -1.33 -10.58
CA ASP A 338 6.37 -2.35 -10.52
C ASP A 338 7.38 -2.20 -11.66
N GLU A 339 8.55 -2.78 -11.47
CA GLU A 339 9.56 -2.91 -12.53
C GLU A 339 9.05 -3.75 -13.71
N ALA A 340 8.10 -4.64 -13.41
CA ALA A 340 7.60 -5.65 -14.34
C ALA A 340 6.55 -5.15 -15.34
N VAL A 341 6.15 -3.89 -15.32
CA VAL A 341 5.50 -3.32 -16.51
C VAL A 341 6.59 -3.19 -17.56
N LYS A 342 7.06 -4.35 -18.02
CA LYS A 342 7.82 -4.47 -19.28
C LYS A 342 6.91 -3.85 -20.31
N THR A 343 7.38 -2.82 -20.94
CA THR A 343 6.87 -2.45 -22.24
C THR A 343 7.13 -3.64 -23.14
N ASP A 344 6.14 -4.49 -23.22
CA ASP A 344 6.08 -5.48 -24.28
C ASP A 344 6.33 -4.75 -25.59
N ASN A 345 7.02 -5.40 -26.49
CA ASN A 345 7.32 -4.89 -27.82
C ASN A 345 6.07 -4.19 -28.36
N ILE A 346 6.22 -2.92 -28.76
CA ILE A 346 5.15 -2.16 -29.36
C ILE A 346 4.60 -3.02 -30.49
N ILE A 347 3.41 -3.58 -30.30
CA ILE A 347 2.72 -4.30 -31.37
C ILE A 347 2.32 -3.22 -32.37
N LEU A 348 3.08 -3.14 -33.46
CA LEU A 348 2.77 -2.17 -34.50
C LEU A 348 1.42 -2.55 -35.15
N PRO A 349 0.51 -1.58 -35.34
CA PRO A 349 -0.78 -1.83 -35.96
C PRO A 349 -0.63 -2.15 -37.45
N GLU A 350 -1.67 -2.74 -38.01
CA GLU A 350 -1.81 -2.83 -39.45
C GLU A 350 -2.27 -1.48 -40.01
N ILE A 351 -1.67 -1.02 -41.10
CA ILE A 351 -2.09 0.19 -41.79
C ILE A 351 -2.55 -0.15 -43.21
N LYS A 352 -3.70 0.43 -43.58
CA LYS A 352 -4.22 0.41 -44.95
C LYS A 352 -4.18 1.82 -45.51
N TYR A 353 -3.77 1.93 -46.76
CA TYR A 353 -3.67 3.16 -47.51
C TYR A 353 -4.66 3.14 -48.66
N ARG A 354 -5.33 4.26 -48.92
CA ARG A 354 -6.24 4.47 -50.02
C ARG A 354 -6.06 5.87 -50.57
N ILE A 355 -6.13 6.04 -51.90
CA ILE A 355 -6.11 7.35 -52.56
C ILE A 355 -7.54 7.71 -52.98
N LEU A 356 -8.01 8.85 -52.54
CA LEU A 356 -9.32 9.41 -52.87
C LEU A 356 -9.14 10.65 -53.75
N ASP A 357 -9.75 10.62 -54.93
CA ASP A 357 -9.79 11.70 -55.91
C ASP A 357 -11.18 12.39 -55.95
N ASP A 358 -12.20 11.74 -55.43
CA ASP A 358 -13.54 12.32 -55.20
C ASP A 358 -13.82 12.31 -53.70
N PHE A 359 -13.92 13.51 -53.12
CA PHE A 359 -14.10 13.68 -51.69
C PHE A 359 -14.77 15.04 -51.37
N ASN A 360 -15.51 15.10 -50.26
CA ASN A 360 -16.03 16.35 -49.73
C ASN A 360 -15.30 16.69 -48.40
N MET A 361 -14.89 17.95 -48.25
CA MET A 361 -14.23 18.44 -47.03
C MET A 361 -15.10 18.30 -45.78
N LYS A 362 -16.40 18.12 -45.92
CA LYS A 362 -17.32 17.86 -44.81
C LYS A 362 -17.20 16.41 -44.27
N ASP A 363 -16.65 15.52 -45.08
CA ASP A 363 -16.54 14.09 -44.78
C ASP A 363 -15.21 13.72 -44.14
N ILE A 364 -14.41 14.70 -43.70
CA ILE A 364 -13.18 14.47 -42.99
C ILE A 364 -13.47 13.55 -41.77
N PRO A 365 -12.83 12.38 -41.67
CA PRO A 365 -13.10 11.43 -40.61
C PRO A 365 -12.89 12.06 -39.22
N LYS A 366 -13.86 11.90 -38.33
CA LYS A 366 -13.76 12.26 -36.92
C LYS A 366 -13.20 11.08 -36.10
N ASP A 367 -13.11 9.93 -36.73
CA ASP A 367 -12.62 8.70 -36.12
C ASP A 367 -11.10 8.77 -35.93
N GLY A 368 -10.64 8.50 -34.71
CA GLY A 368 -9.21 8.56 -34.36
C GLY A 368 -8.33 7.58 -35.12
N ASN A 369 -8.90 6.51 -35.69
CA ASN A 369 -8.17 5.49 -36.45
C ASN A 369 -8.05 5.77 -37.95
N ILE A 370 -8.65 6.83 -38.46
CA ILE A 370 -8.56 7.23 -39.87
C ILE A 370 -7.99 8.65 -39.95
N ARG A 371 -7.01 8.86 -40.83
CA ARG A 371 -6.45 10.18 -41.13
C ARG A 371 -6.42 10.42 -42.61
N TRP A 372 -6.83 11.64 -42.97
CA TRP A 372 -6.69 12.17 -44.31
C TRP A 372 -5.51 13.13 -44.36
N MET A 373 -4.67 12.94 -45.37
CA MET A 373 -3.50 13.77 -45.66
C MET A 373 -3.51 14.18 -47.16
N ASP A 374 -2.95 15.33 -47.43
CA ASP A 374 -2.72 15.79 -48.80
C ASP A 374 -1.71 14.84 -49.48
N PHE A 375 -2.20 14.08 -50.45
CA PHE A 375 -1.41 13.04 -51.10
C PHE A 375 -0.21 13.61 -51.88
N ASP A 376 -0.43 14.73 -52.61
CA ASP A 376 0.60 15.33 -53.44
C ASP A 376 1.75 15.84 -52.56
N LYS A 377 1.47 16.46 -51.43
CA LYS A 377 2.47 16.90 -50.44
C LYS A 377 3.22 15.74 -49.79
N VAL A 378 2.55 14.61 -49.55
CA VAL A 378 3.22 13.39 -49.05
C VAL A 378 4.17 12.85 -50.11
N LEU A 379 3.73 12.76 -51.35
CA LEU A 379 4.53 12.25 -52.46
C LEU A 379 5.75 13.14 -52.74
N GLU A 380 5.58 14.46 -52.82
CA GLU A 380 6.70 15.41 -52.97
C GLU A 380 7.74 15.23 -51.87
N ASN A 381 7.32 14.98 -50.67
CA ASN A 381 8.22 14.78 -49.55
C ASN A 381 8.97 13.43 -49.64
N ILE A 382 8.32 12.36 -50.09
CA ILE A 382 8.96 11.07 -50.37
C ILE A 382 10.06 11.25 -51.40
N VAL A 383 9.78 11.94 -52.50
CA VAL A 383 10.76 12.22 -53.55
C VAL A 383 11.94 13.04 -53.05
N LYS A 384 11.66 14.06 -52.21
CA LYS A 384 12.72 14.89 -51.62
C LYS A 384 13.67 14.12 -50.70
N TYR A 385 13.19 13.14 -49.94
CA TYR A 385 14.03 12.34 -49.06
C TYR A 385 14.66 11.12 -49.72
N ASN A 386 14.05 10.57 -50.79
CA ASN A 386 14.60 9.47 -51.55
C ASN A 386 15.56 10.03 -52.61
N ARG A 387 16.86 10.07 -52.29
CA ARG A 387 17.91 10.48 -53.23
C ARG A 387 18.11 9.55 -54.47
N LYS A 388 17.42 8.43 -54.54
CA LYS A 388 17.32 7.57 -55.71
C LYS A 388 16.24 8.13 -56.62
N SER A 389 16.59 8.53 -57.82
CA SER A 389 15.74 9.05 -58.88
C SER A 389 14.45 8.23 -59.06
N LEU A 390 13.40 8.55 -58.28
CA LEU A 390 12.05 8.21 -58.64
C LEU A 390 11.71 9.19 -59.79
N SER A 391 11.87 8.77 -61.04
CA SER A 391 11.30 9.51 -62.16
C SER A 391 9.78 9.40 -62.05
N ILE A 392 9.15 10.47 -61.53
CA ILE A 392 7.68 10.62 -61.41
C ILE A 392 6.99 10.32 -62.75
N ASN A 393 7.71 10.45 -63.86
CA ASN A 393 7.23 10.19 -65.23
C ASN A 393 6.87 8.71 -65.52
N ASN A 394 7.23 7.76 -64.66
CA ASN A 394 6.94 6.32 -64.87
C ASN A 394 5.78 5.80 -63.98
N ILE A 395 5.09 6.66 -63.24
CA ILE A 395 3.99 6.24 -62.36
C ILE A 395 2.68 6.27 -63.18
N ILE A 396 2.18 5.10 -63.57
CA ILE A 396 1.08 4.96 -64.52
C ILE A 396 -0.28 4.77 -63.85
N ASN A 397 -0.32 4.26 -62.59
CA ASN A 397 -1.61 3.97 -61.94
C ASN A 397 -1.57 4.18 -60.40
N LYS A 398 -2.76 4.16 -59.78
CA LYS A 398 -2.92 4.34 -58.32
C LYS A 398 -2.26 3.24 -57.48
N ASP A 399 -2.15 2.03 -57.97
CA ASP A 399 -1.53 0.91 -57.26
C ASP A 399 -0.01 1.08 -57.14
N ASP A 400 0.64 1.60 -58.18
CA ASP A 400 2.07 1.95 -58.15
C ASP A 400 2.32 3.07 -57.12
N MET A 401 1.43 4.06 -57.04
CA MET A 401 1.52 5.13 -56.06
C MET A 401 1.39 4.61 -54.63
N ILE A 402 0.43 3.69 -54.35
CA ILE A 402 0.26 3.07 -53.07
C ILE A 402 1.48 2.21 -52.68
N LYS A 403 2.10 1.53 -53.65
CA LYS A 403 3.34 0.76 -53.45
C LYS A 403 4.47 1.67 -53.00
N ILE A 404 4.69 2.80 -53.70
CA ILE A 404 5.70 3.79 -53.34
C ILE A 404 5.47 4.30 -51.89
N ILE A 405 4.22 4.60 -51.55
CA ILE A 405 3.87 5.03 -50.18
C ILE A 405 4.23 3.97 -49.16
N LYS A 406 3.84 2.71 -49.39
CA LYS A 406 4.12 1.60 -48.47
C LYS A 406 5.64 1.35 -48.30
N GLU A 407 6.43 1.56 -49.31
CA GLU A 407 7.90 1.38 -49.25
C GLU A 407 8.61 2.51 -48.48
N ASN A 408 8.01 3.70 -48.40
CA ASN A 408 8.64 4.91 -47.88
C ASN A 408 8.05 5.42 -46.56
N LEU A 409 6.83 5.06 -46.26
CA LEU A 409 6.19 5.38 -44.96
C LEU A 409 6.49 4.30 -43.93
N VAL A 410 7.21 4.65 -42.87
CA VAL A 410 7.63 3.73 -41.84
C VAL A 410 6.84 3.98 -40.55
N ILE A 411 6.26 2.91 -40.02
CA ILE A 411 5.70 2.89 -38.68
C ILE A 411 6.76 2.44 -37.71
N ARG A 412 6.95 3.23 -36.65
CA ARG A 412 7.92 2.91 -35.59
C ARG A 412 7.69 3.70 -34.34
N GLY A 413 8.36 3.32 -33.26
CA GLY A 413 8.52 4.14 -32.08
C GLY A 413 9.39 5.39 -32.31
N TYR A 414 9.38 6.31 -31.38
CA TYR A 414 10.17 7.53 -31.37
C TYR A 414 11.67 7.25 -31.40
N LYS A 415 12.40 8.01 -32.21
CA LYS A 415 13.89 8.04 -32.27
C LYS A 415 14.41 9.45 -32.03
N SER A 416 15.63 9.54 -31.50
CA SER A 416 16.29 10.84 -31.33
C SER A 416 16.53 11.48 -32.73
N GLY A 417 16.21 12.77 -32.86
CA GLY A 417 16.31 13.49 -34.13
C GLY A 417 14.98 13.62 -34.88
N ASP A 418 13.95 12.87 -34.49
CA ASP A 418 12.61 12.99 -35.08
C ASP A 418 11.99 14.38 -34.85
N PHE A 419 11.31 14.86 -35.91
CA PHE A 419 10.64 16.15 -35.91
C PHE A 419 9.32 16.11 -36.69
N ILE A 420 8.43 17.04 -36.37
CA ILE A 420 7.15 17.25 -37.01
C ILE A 420 7.01 18.73 -37.42
N TYR A 421 6.31 19.01 -38.48
CA TYR A 421 5.92 20.38 -38.81
C TYR A 421 4.62 20.76 -38.11
N ILE A 422 4.67 21.87 -37.39
CA ILE A 422 3.53 22.54 -36.77
C ILE A 422 3.33 23.90 -37.43
N ARG A 423 2.24 24.63 -37.12
CA ARG A 423 2.00 25.96 -37.67
C ARG A 423 3.18 26.93 -37.51
N ALA A 424 3.91 26.81 -36.41
CA ALA A 424 5.08 27.64 -36.12
C ALA A 424 6.38 27.13 -36.78
N GLY A 425 6.31 26.11 -37.64
CA GLY A 425 7.47 25.53 -38.33
C GLY A 425 7.92 24.17 -37.78
N LYS A 426 9.19 23.81 -38.02
CA LYS A 426 9.80 22.53 -37.62
C LYS A 426 9.95 22.44 -36.09
N LYS A 427 9.44 21.37 -35.47
CA LYS A 427 9.52 21.12 -34.03
C LYS A 427 10.01 19.71 -33.73
N ALA A 428 11.05 19.58 -32.91
CA ALA A 428 11.57 18.28 -32.49
C ALA A 428 10.51 17.54 -31.65
N ILE A 429 10.33 16.23 -31.89
CA ILE A 429 9.36 15.39 -31.17
C ILE A 429 9.64 15.39 -29.68
N LYS A 430 10.92 15.34 -29.26
CA LYS A 430 11.31 15.45 -27.83
C LYS A 430 10.76 16.73 -27.18
N LYS A 431 10.85 17.87 -27.87
CA LYS A 431 10.33 19.15 -27.39
C LYS A 431 8.80 19.15 -27.39
N LEU A 432 8.18 18.59 -28.44
CA LEU A 432 6.72 18.44 -28.51
C LEU A 432 6.19 17.64 -27.32
N PHE A 433 6.77 16.47 -27.02
CA PHE A 433 6.39 15.67 -25.85
C PHE A 433 6.53 16.43 -24.53
N THR A 434 7.53 17.31 -24.42
CA THR A 434 7.71 18.11 -23.20
C THR A 434 6.65 19.21 -23.07
N ASP A 435 6.37 19.92 -24.18
CA ASP A 435 5.38 20.99 -24.22
C ASP A 435 3.94 20.47 -23.98
N GLU A 436 3.64 19.27 -24.51
CA GLU A 436 2.37 18.56 -24.27
C GLU A 436 2.36 17.77 -22.94
N LYS A 437 3.39 17.94 -22.11
CA LYS A 437 3.52 17.29 -20.79
C LYS A 437 3.43 15.77 -20.83
N ILE A 438 3.91 15.14 -21.92
CA ILE A 438 3.94 13.68 -22.04
C ILE A 438 5.06 13.10 -21.15
N PRO A 439 4.74 12.28 -20.14
CA PRO A 439 5.72 11.67 -19.26
C PRO A 439 6.76 10.85 -20.00
N ALA A 440 8.02 10.87 -19.55
CA ALA A 440 9.11 10.14 -20.20
C ALA A 440 8.83 8.63 -20.29
N THR A 441 8.12 8.08 -19.28
CA THR A 441 7.74 6.67 -19.18
C THR A 441 6.81 6.20 -20.31
N VAL A 442 5.96 7.09 -20.84
CA VAL A 442 4.97 6.74 -21.89
C VAL A 442 5.34 7.29 -23.26
N ARG A 443 6.47 8.01 -23.42
CA ARG A 443 6.91 8.54 -24.74
C ARG A 443 7.20 7.43 -25.73
N LYS A 444 7.71 6.31 -25.26
CA LYS A 444 8.00 5.14 -26.08
C LYS A 444 6.75 4.40 -26.55
N ASP A 445 5.60 4.61 -25.92
CA ASP A 445 4.33 3.99 -26.30
C ASP A 445 3.64 4.74 -27.46
N HIS A 446 4.21 5.90 -27.87
CA HIS A 446 3.74 6.63 -29.05
C HIS A 446 4.31 6.03 -30.33
N ILE A 447 3.40 5.79 -31.25
CA ILE A 447 3.69 5.29 -32.58
C ILE A 447 3.79 6.48 -33.53
N LEU A 448 4.81 6.46 -34.38
CA LEU A 448 5.06 7.48 -35.38
C LEU A 448 4.91 6.89 -36.77
N LEU A 449 4.14 7.57 -37.62
CA LEU A 449 4.20 7.39 -39.07
C LEU A 449 5.17 8.42 -39.63
N SER A 450 6.24 8.00 -40.27
CA SER A 450 7.33 8.89 -40.69
C SER A 450 7.91 8.57 -42.05
N ILE A 451 8.45 9.59 -42.68
CA ILE A 451 9.38 9.50 -43.81
C ILE A 451 10.74 9.88 -43.23
N ASP A 452 11.65 8.92 -43.15
CA ASP A 452 12.93 9.08 -42.42
C ASP A 452 12.72 9.69 -41.02
N SER A 453 13.30 10.85 -40.73
CA SER A 453 13.17 11.54 -39.43
C SER A 453 11.97 12.52 -39.39
N GLN A 454 11.30 12.74 -40.49
CA GLN A 454 10.11 13.62 -40.53
C GLN A 454 8.84 12.84 -40.21
N VAL A 455 8.17 13.25 -39.18
CA VAL A 455 6.94 12.61 -38.67
C VAL A 455 5.71 13.24 -39.30
N LEU A 456 4.85 12.38 -39.89
CA LEU A 456 3.58 12.78 -40.50
C LEU A 456 2.46 12.70 -39.47
N TRP A 457 2.47 11.66 -38.63
CA TRP A 457 1.43 11.43 -37.65
C TRP A 457 2.01 10.77 -36.39
N ILE A 458 1.61 11.27 -35.20
CA ILE A 458 1.91 10.74 -33.90
C ILE A 458 0.61 10.29 -33.27
N PHE A 459 0.57 9.06 -32.73
CA PHE A 459 -0.60 8.53 -32.06
C PHE A 459 -0.24 7.46 -31.03
N ARG A 460 -1.18 7.13 -30.15
CA ARG A 460 -1.14 5.95 -29.28
C ARG A 460 -2.31 5.04 -29.64
N LEU A 461 -2.06 3.73 -29.64
CA LEU A 461 -3.11 2.74 -29.93
C LEU A 461 -4.27 2.86 -28.93
N ASP A 462 -3.95 3.09 -27.64
CA ASP A 462 -4.96 3.25 -26.60
C ASP A 462 -5.88 4.45 -26.83
N ASN A 463 -5.34 5.54 -27.39
CA ASN A 463 -6.17 6.72 -27.74
C ASN A 463 -7.12 6.46 -28.89
N ILE A 464 -6.63 5.68 -29.87
CA ILE A 464 -7.42 5.36 -31.07
C ILE A 464 -8.55 4.40 -30.74
N PHE A 465 -8.30 3.41 -29.84
CA PHE A 465 -9.26 2.35 -29.59
C PHE A 465 -10.05 2.51 -28.28
N TYR A 466 -9.57 3.33 -27.30
CA TYR A 466 -10.16 3.44 -25.96
C TYR A 466 -10.38 4.85 -25.47
N ASN A 467 -10.12 5.90 -26.25
CA ASN A 467 -10.21 7.32 -25.84
C ASN A 467 -9.43 7.65 -24.54
N SER A 468 -8.31 6.98 -24.30
CA SER A 468 -7.59 7.01 -23.02
C SER A 468 -6.66 8.22 -22.82
N GLY A 469 -6.81 9.29 -23.59
CA GLY A 469 -5.98 10.49 -23.50
C GLY A 469 -4.52 10.29 -23.95
N GLY A 470 -3.96 11.21 -24.69
CA GLY A 470 -2.58 11.16 -25.19
C GLY A 470 -2.41 12.03 -26.44
N LEU A 471 -1.18 12.10 -26.94
CA LEU A 471 -0.91 12.90 -28.10
C LEU A 471 -1.33 12.18 -29.39
N ASP A 472 -2.34 12.73 -30.06
CA ASP A 472 -2.76 12.39 -31.42
C ASP A 472 -2.58 13.64 -32.29
N ARG A 473 -1.57 13.64 -33.16
CA ARG A 473 -1.24 14.85 -33.92
C ARG A 473 -0.69 14.52 -35.30
N THR A 474 -1.29 15.15 -36.30
CA THR A 474 -0.82 15.14 -37.69
C THR A 474 0.06 16.36 -37.98
N GLY A 475 1.08 16.19 -38.81
CA GLY A 475 1.94 17.28 -39.25
C GLY A 475 1.17 18.27 -40.12
N GLU A 476 1.26 19.56 -39.83
CA GLU A 476 0.53 20.64 -40.56
C GLU A 476 0.90 20.70 -42.05
N LEU A 477 2.10 20.24 -42.43
CA LEU A 477 2.52 20.23 -43.83
C LEU A 477 1.62 19.35 -44.70
N TYR A 478 1.01 18.32 -44.15
CA TYR A 478 0.17 17.35 -44.85
C TYR A 478 -1.31 17.53 -44.66
N ARG A 479 -1.69 18.66 -44.12
CA ARG A 479 -3.10 18.94 -43.84
C ARG A 479 -3.87 19.11 -45.14
N VAL A 480 -5.04 18.49 -45.23
CA VAL A 480 -5.99 18.64 -46.31
C VAL A 480 -6.62 20.04 -46.23
N ASP A 481 -6.61 20.76 -47.33
CA ASP A 481 -7.16 22.09 -47.49
C ASP A 481 -7.92 22.21 -48.82
N LYS A 482 -8.44 23.43 -49.12
CA LYS A 482 -9.20 23.65 -50.35
C LYS A 482 -8.41 23.48 -51.66
N SER A 483 -7.10 23.44 -51.61
CA SER A 483 -6.23 23.24 -52.75
C SER A 483 -5.86 21.77 -52.96
N THR A 484 -6.18 20.87 -52.04
CA THR A 484 -5.90 19.45 -52.11
C THR A 484 -6.68 18.79 -53.25
N LYS A 485 -5.97 18.13 -54.17
CA LYS A 485 -6.58 17.45 -55.31
C LYS A 485 -6.81 15.96 -55.02
N ASN A 486 -5.88 15.34 -54.34
CA ASN A 486 -5.94 13.92 -53.97
C ASN A 486 -5.72 13.76 -52.47
N ILE A 487 -6.45 12.87 -51.85
CA ILE A 487 -6.30 12.55 -50.43
C ILE A 487 -5.63 11.17 -50.27
N LEU A 488 -4.63 11.10 -49.40
CA LEU A 488 -4.14 9.85 -48.85
C LEU A 488 -4.95 9.54 -47.56
N GLU A 489 -5.85 8.58 -47.65
CA GLU A 489 -6.53 8.03 -46.50
C GLU A 489 -5.65 6.95 -45.86
N ILE A 490 -5.42 7.08 -44.57
CA ILE A 490 -4.63 6.17 -43.76
C ILE A 490 -5.52 5.60 -42.66
N LYS A 491 -5.77 4.30 -42.73
CA LYS A 491 -6.58 3.59 -41.72
C LYS A 491 -5.71 2.66 -40.88
N VAL A 492 -5.78 2.84 -39.57
CA VAL A 492 -5.08 2.03 -38.57
C VAL A 492 -6.03 0.97 -38.03
N SER A 493 -5.63 -0.29 -38.01
CA SER A 493 -6.38 -1.40 -37.44
C SER A 493 -5.53 -2.22 -36.47
N ARG A 494 -6.17 -2.85 -35.47
CA ARG A 494 -5.47 -3.81 -34.60
C ARG A 494 -5.02 -4.98 -35.44
N ARG A 495 -3.78 -5.39 -35.26
CA ARG A 495 -3.32 -6.69 -35.75
C ARG A 495 -4.05 -7.74 -34.91
N LEU A 496 -4.94 -8.50 -35.52
CA LEU A 496 -5.49 -9.70 -34.91
C LEU A 496 -4.32 -10.69 -34.79
N ILE A 497 -3.98 -11.05 -33.57
CA ILE A 497 -2.99 -12.09 -33.23
C ILE A 497 -3.68 -13.44 -33.38
#